data_e93195a0d203fde9b17b05d06cb138ba
#
_entry.id   e93195a0d203fde9b17b05d06cb138ba
#
_cell.length_a   1.000
_cell.length_b   1.000
_cell.length_c   1.000
_cell.angle_alpha   90.00
_cell.angle_beta   90.00
_cell.angle_gamma   90.00
#
_symmetry.space_group_name_H-M   'P 1'
#
loop_
_entity.id
_entity.type
_entity.pdbx_description
1 polymer ?
#
loop_
_entity_poly.entity_id
_entity_poly.type
_entity_poly.pdbx_seq_one_letter_code
_entity_poly.pdbx_strand_id
1 'polypeptide(L)'
;MAGMKRLFSRLVFLFAVSIAAAQLPTVEPPRAWKTAEGQAFQASVVSFDGTTVTLKMLNGARAQTVPAKLSAEDQAFLVEWQKKQPIKVVMPDSVGVDAAQIKAEVVSEDAVAEKYVYRTTHFEFESQGKFNQTLLREVARNFEATFELLKALPWGIGPKPASGEYFRAKLFKNREAYMAGGGLAGSGGVYKSRDEMFMVPFESIGVKLVGKSFAKDENFETHTLVHELTHQMMHFWMDYLPQWVVEGTAEYTGTLPLRTGNFRVSAAKNGLKDYIEFLKKRTTAGVPEPYPLEKLFPITNEQWNEVLADNPRASHQLYFTSYLLVYYFMHLDSKGDGQLMARYFREVGSVRKGAEKFGKEMEDFKKQPGVTVHPDGSFTYRSNLTLPKPPAEIATPEAQAAFQKKTLQILLDGRSEAELMKQIRSAYTKLGIRL
;
A
#
# COMPACT_ATOMS: atom_id res chain seq x y z
N MET A 1 31.55 33.38 -70.08
CA MET A 1 30.15 33.51 -69.67
C MET A 1 29.89 32.54 -68.55
N ALA A 2 29.37 33.01 -67.47
CA ALA A 2 29.49 32.47 -66.14
C ALA A 2 28.73 31.16 -65.88
N GLY A 3 29.47 30.17 -65.38
CA GLY A 3 28.92 28.89 -64.89
C GLY A 3 28.70 28.94 -63.38
N MET A 4 27.47 28.77 -62.98
CA MET A 4 27.06 28.83 -61.59
C MET A 4 27.22 27.44 -60.94
N LYS A 5 28.21 27.27 -60.08
CA LYS A 5 28.42 26.05 -59.28
C LYS A 5 27.39 26.02 -58.14
N ARG A 6 26.52 25.03 -58.16
CA ARG A 6 25.60 24.67 -57.02
C ARG A 6 26.38 23.91 -55.98
N LEU A 7 26.48 24.51 -54.76
CA LEU A 7 27.01 23.87 -53.57
C LEU A 7 25.88 23.04 -52.92
N PHE A 8 26.01 21.72 -52.93
CA PHE A 8 25.14 20.84 -52.14
C PHE A 8 25.70 20.72 -50.72
N SER A 9 25.09 21.44 -49.79
CA SER A 9 25.34 21.26 -48.37
C SER A 9 24.64 19.96 -47.88
N ARG A 10 25.42 18.93 -47.57
CA ARG A 10 24.93 17.70 -46.89
C ARG A 10 24.83 18.00 -45.39
N LEU A 11 23.61 18.20 -44.90
CA LEU A 11 23.33 18.24 -43.47
C LEU A 11 23.38 16.80 -42.93
N VAL A 12 24.43 16.47 -42.21
CA VAL A 12 24.54 15.20 -41.48
C VAL A 12 23.81 15.37 -40.18
N PHE A 13 22.62 14.77 -40.04
CA PHE A 13 21.94 14.62 -38.76
C PHE A 13 22.65 13.54 -37.95
N LEU A 14 23.44 13.94 -36.96
CA LEU A 14 23.92 13.07 -35.90
C LEU A 14 22.75 12.78 -34.95
N PHE A 15 22.15 11.62 -35.08
CA PHE A 15 21.27 11.07 -34.03
C PHE A 15 22.17 10.66 -32.87
N ALA A 16 22.19 11.48 -31.82
CA ALA A 16 22.71 11.06 -30.52
C ALA A 16 21.71 10.04 -29.92
N VAL A 17 22.00 8.74 -30.14
CA VAL A 17 21.34 7.66 -29.39
C VAL A 17 21.87 7.73 -27.97
N SER A 18 21.11 8.35 -27.07
CA SER A 18 21.35 8.23 -25.64
C SER A 18 21.06 6.78 -25.23
N ILE A 19 22.10 5.97 -25.23
CA ILE A 19 22.06 4.68 -24.54
C ILE A 19 21.96 5.00 -23.05
N ALA A 20 20.77 4.87 -22.48
CA ALA A 20 20.61 4.83 -21.04
C ALA A 20 21.43 3.64 -20.53
N ALA A 21 22.63 3.90 -20.03
CA ALA A 21 23.42 2.92 -19.34
C ALA A 21 22.60 2.46 -18.11
N ALA A 22 22.00 1.26 -18.21
CA ALA A 22 21.53 0.58 -17.04
C ALA A 22 22.73 0.49 -16.08
N GLN A 23 22.67 1.18 -14.95
CA GLN A 23 23.68 1.06 -13.91
C GLN A 23 23.73 -0.42 -13.53
N LEU A 24 24.80 -1.10 -13.98
CA LEU A 24 25.13 -2.42 -13.47
C LEU A 24 25.19 -2.31 -11.93
N PRO A 25 24.66 -3.28 -11.20
CA PRO A 25 24.74 -3.27 -9.76
C PRO A 25 26.22 -3.09 -9.38
N THR A 26 26.51 -2.07 -8.59
CA THR A 26 27.88 -1.83 -8.10
C THR A 26 28.25 -3.02 -7.26
N VAL A 27 29.11 -3.88 -7.79
CA VAL A 27 29.67 -5.00 -7.01
C VAL A 27 30.51 -4.37 -5.92
N GLU A 28 30.08 -4.54 -4.68
CA GLU A 28 30.83 -4.09 -3.49
C GLU A 28 32.28 -4.65 -3.56
N PRO A 29 33.26 -3.89 -3.09
CA PRO A 29 34.62 -4.41 -3.00
C PRO A 29 34.65 -5.67 -2.12
N PRO A 30 35.58 -6.59 -2.36
CA PRO A 30 35.74 -7.77 -1.52
C PRO A 30 35.98 -7.39 -0.08
N ARG A 31 35.24 -8.04 0.83
CA ARG A 31 35.42 -7.91 2.29
C ARG A 31 35.72 -9.28 2.92
N ALA A 32 36.25 -9.25 4.12
CA ALA A 32 36.41 -10.46 4.93
C ALA A 32 35.05 -10.93 5.45
N TRP A 33 34.79 -12.22 5.34
CA TRP A 33 33.63 -12.94 5.83
C TRP A 33 34.07 -14.03 6.79
N LYS A 34 33.16 -14.46 7.66
CA LYS A 34 33.35 -15.65 8.52
C LYS A 34 32.18 -16.58 8.41
N THR A 35 32.43 -17.89 8.35
CA THR A 35 31.35 -18.88 8.51
C THR A 35 30.90 -18.91 9.99
N ALA A 36 29.78 -19.59 10.25
CA ALA A 36 29.27 -19.77 11.61
C ALA A 36 30.29 -20.51 12.50
N GLU A 37 31.16 -21.35 11.91
CA GLU A 37 32.26 -22.07 12.56
C GLU A 37 33.56 -21.25 12.70
N GLY A 38 33.55 -19.98 12.25
CA GLY A 38 34.67 -19.04 12.40
C GLY A 38 35.73 -19.08 11.29
N GLN A 39 35.52 -19.85 10.19
CA GLN A 39 36.45 -19.86 9.07
C GLN A 39 36.33 -18.54 8.26
N ALA A 40 37.48 -17.86 8.10
CA ALA A 40 37.54 -16.61 7.34
C ALA A 40 37.74 -16.85 5.84
N PHE A 41 37.09 -16.02 5.02
CA PHE A 41 37.26 -15.99 3.56
C PHE A 41 36.99 -14.58 3.03
N GLN A 42 37.32 -14.32 1.76
CA GLN A 42 37.09 -13.01 1.13
C GLN A 42 36.17 -13.16 -0.08
N ALA A 43 35.14 -12.31 -0.12
CA ALA A 43 34.18 -12.27 -1.20
C ALA A 43 33.46 -10.92 -1.29
N SER A 44 32.85 -10.65 -2.45
CA SER A 44 31.91 -9.55 -2.66
C SER A 44 30.49 -10.09 -2.66
N VAL A 45 29.52 -9.35 -2.11
CA VAL A 45 28.10 -9.67 -2.25
C VAL A 45 27.67 -9.36 -3.68
N VAL A 46 27.01 -10.32 -4.33
CA VAL A 46 26.39 -10.16 -5.64
C VAL A 46 24.87 -9.95 -5.49
N SER A 47 24.25 -10.76 -4.64
CA SER A 47 22.81 -10.67 -4.35
C SER A 47 22.49 -11.29 -3.00
N PHE A 48 21.43 -10.80 -2.37
CA PHE A 48 20.82 -11.36 -1.19
C PHE A 48 19.31 -11.11 -1.26
N ASP A 49 18.51 -12.17 -1.24
CA ASP A 49 17.05 -12.11 -1.34
C ASP A 49 16.33 -12.24 0.03
N GLY A 50 17.11 -12.25 1.13
CA GLY A 50 16.61 -12.49 2.48
C GLY A 50 16.76 -13.95 2.95
N THR A 51 16.94 -14.89 2.01
CA THR A 51 17.10 -16.33 2.29
C THR A 51 18.43 -16.88 1.76
N THR A 52 18.82 -16.45 0.56
CA THR A 52 20.02 -16.93 -0.14
C THR A 52 20.96 -15.78 -0.44
N VAL A 53 22.23 -15.96 -0.12
CA VAL A 53 23.32 -15.04 -0.45
C VAL A 53 24.11 -15.60 -1.61
N THR A 54 24.30 -14.80 -2.66
CA THR A 54 25.28 -15.09 -3.72
C THR A 54 26.52 -14.24 -3.52
N LEU A 55 27.65 -14.90 -3.36
CA LEU A 55 28.97 -14.29 -3.16
C LEU A 55 29.84 -14.50 -4.40
N LYS A 56 30.65 -13.49 -4.74
CA LYS A 56 31.73 -13.60 -5.75
C LYS A 56 33.06 -13.68 -5.02
N MET A 57 33.72 -14.83 -5.13
CA MET A 57 35.02 -15.09 -4.55
C MET A 57 36.12 -14.30 -5.28
N LEU A 58 37.29 -14.13 -4.66
CA LEU A 58 38.44 -13.43 -5.30
C LEU A 58 38.87 -14.02 -6.63
N ASN A 59 38.74 -15.34 -6.79
CA ASN A 59 39.01 -16.04 -8.05
C ASN A 59 37.92 -15.87 -9.13
N GLY A 60 36.88 -15.06 -8.86
CA GLY A 60 35.76 -14.82 -9.76
C GLY A 60 34.62 -15.85 -9.68
N ALA A 61 34.81 -16.97 -8.98
CA ALA A 61 33.77 -17.99 -8.81
C ALA A 61 32.59 -17.44 -8.01
N ARG A 62 31.37 -17.88 -8.33
CA ARG A 62 30.17 -17.57 -7.54
C ARG A 62 29.82 -18.73 -6.63
N ALA A 63 29.59 -18.43 -5.37
CA ALA A 63 29.12 -19.37 -4.37
C ALA A 63 27.78 -18.91 -3.80
N GLN A 64 26.87 -19.84 -3.51
CA GLN A 64 25.62 -19.57 -2.83
C GLN A 64 25.66 -20.15 -1.41
N THR A 65 25.11 -19.42 -0.46
CA THR A 65 24.96 -19.85 0.94
C THR A 65 23.70 -19.27 1.55
N VAL A 66 23.35 -19.73 2.75
CA VAL A 66 22.26 -19.13 3.54
C VAL A 66 22.84 -18.32 4.69
N PRO A 67 22.18 -17.24 5.16
CA PRO A 67 22.69 -16.41 6.27
C PRO A 67 23.09 -17.20 7.50
N ALA A 68 22.32 -18.23 7.87
CA ALA A 68 22.60 -19.07 9.04
C ALA A 68 23.98 -19.76 9.03
N LYS A 69 24.62 -19.90 7.86
CA LYS A 69 25.99 -20.43 7.73
C LYS A 69 27.08 -19.37 7.84
N LEU A 70 26.72 -18.12 8.11
CA LEU A 70 27.63 -16.99 8.27
C LEU A 70 27.64 -16.52 9.71
N SER A 71 28.69 -15.80 10.12
CA SER A 71 28.78 -15.20 11.45
C SER A 71 27.62 -14.21 11.70
N ALA A 72 27.27 -13.98 12.97
CA ALA A 72 26.23 -13.01 13.32
C ALA A 72 26.52 -11.60 12.79
N GLU A 73 27.80 -11.19 12.76
CA GLU A 73 28.24 -9.91 12.20
C GLU A 73 27.96 -9.83 10.68
N ASP A 74 28.24 -10.92 9.95
CA ASP A 74 28.00 -10.98 8.50
C ASP A 74 26.53 -11.07 8.17
N GLN A 75 25.72 -11.72 9.00
CA GLN A 75 24.25 -11.69 8.87
C GLN A 75 23.72 -10.27 9.04
N ALA A 76 24.18 -9.53 10.06
CA ALA A 76 23.79 -8.13 10.26
C ALA A 76 24.23 -7.25 9.08
N PHE A 77 25.45 -7.44 8.57
CA PHE A 77 25.92 -6.75 7.37
C PHE A 77 25.02 -7.00 6.16
N LEU A 78 24.59 -8.24 5.91
CA LEU A 78 23.71 -8.57 4.79
C LEU A 78 22.37 -7.84 4.87
N VAL A 79 21.79 -7.73 6.06
CA VAL A 79 20.55 -6.98 6.28
C VAL A 79 20.74 -5.51 5.92
N GLU A 80 21.82 -4.88 6.40
CA GLU A 80 22.13 -3.48 6.09
C GLU A 80 22.48 -3.28 4.60
N TRP A 81 23.20 -4.21 4.01
CA TRP A 81 23.53 -4.20 2.59
C TRP A 81 22.25 -4.27 1.74
N GLN A 82 21.31 -5.18 2.08
CA GLN A 82 20.05 -5.32 1.37
C GLN A 82 19.21 -4.04 1.42
N LYS A 83 19.20 -3.34 2.56
CA LYS A 83 18.50 -2.05 2.71
C LYS A 83 19.04 -0.98 1.75
N LYS A 84 20.34 -1.00 1.45
CA LYS A 84 21.00 -0.05 0.55
C LYS A 84 20.80 -0.37 -0.94
N GLN A 85 20.43 -1.63 -1.28
CA GLN A 85 20.27 -2.01 -2.67
C GLN A 85 19.06 -1.34 -3.31
N PRO A 86 19.17 -0.94 -4.59
CA PRO A 86 18.02 -0.47 -5.35
C PRO A 86 16.92 -1.53 -5.36
N ILE A 87 15.70 -1.13 -5.07
CA ILE A 87 14.54 -2.01 -5.25
C ILE A 87 14.21 -2.00 -6.73
N LYS A 88 14.00 -3.16 -7.33
CA LYS A 88 13.42 -3.23 -8.66
C LYS A 88 11.94 -2.85 -8.56
N VAL A 89 11.63 -1.57 -8.76
CA VAL A 89 10.26 -1.11 -8.85
C VAL A 89 9.74 -1.38 -10.26
N VAL A 90 8.64 -2.10 -10.33
CA VAL A 90 7.91 -2.33 -11.57
C VAL A 90 6.50 -1.82 -11.33
N MET A 91 6.16 -0.70 -11.96
CA MET A 91 4.78 -0.20 -11.96
C MET A 91 4.01 -0.92 -13.07
N PRO A 92 2.87 -1.57 -12.77
CA PRO A 92 2.04 -2.16 -13.80
C PRO A 92 1.39 -1.06 -14.65
N ASP A 93 1.25 -1.28 -15.96
CA ASP A 93 0.49 -0.36 -16.82
C ASP A 93 -1.00 -0.41 -16.50
N SER A 94 -1.49 -1.61 -16.31
CA SER A 94 -2.87 -1.87 -15.90
C SER A 94 -2.98 -3.13 -15.05
N VAL A 95 -4.00 -3.17 -14.21
CA VAL A 95 -4.33 -4.33 -13.37
C VAL A 95 -5.84 -4.51 -13.38
N GLY A 96 -6.33 -5.70 -13.66
CA GLY A 96 -7.76 -5.91 -13.72
C GLY A 96 -8.20 -7.35 -13.62
N VAL A 97 -9.50 -7.53 -13.48
CA VAL A 97 -10.16 -8.82 -13.39
C VAL A 97 -11.36 -8.85 -14.35
N ASP A 98 -11.44 -9.91 -15.15
CA ASP A 98 -12.62 -10.19 -15.98
C ASP A 98 -13.72 -10.79 -15.12
N ALA A 99 -14.90 -10.16 -15.12
CA ALA A 99 -16.08 -10.64 -14.39
C ALA A 99 -16.46 -12.07 -14.76
N ALA A 100 -16.25 -12.48 -16.01
CA ALA A 100 -16.55 -13.84 -16.49
C ALA A 100 -15.69 -14.91 -15.82
N GLN A 101 -14.49 -14.53 -15.36
CA GLN A 101 -13.55 -15.44 -14.69
C GLN A 101 -13.75 -15.51 -13.18
N ILE A 102 -14.57 -14.62 -12.60
CA ILE A 102 -14.83 -14.62 -11.16
C ILE A 102 -15.68 -15.85 -10.81
N LYS A 103 -15.11 -16.71 -9.98
CA LYS A 103 -15.88 -17.77 -9.33
C LYS A 103 -16.78 -17.13 -8.30
N ALA A 104 -18.07 -17.28 -8.47
CA ALA A 104 -19.09 -16.75 -7.57
C ALA A 104 -20.04 -17.87 -7.18
N GLU A 105 -20.19 -18.09 -5.88
CA GLU A 105 -21.06 -19.13 -5.32
C GLU A 105 -22.07 -18.52 -4.36
N VAL A 106 -23.22 -19.17 -4.28
CA VAL A 106 -24.25 -18.89 -3.28
C VAL A 106 -24.02 -19.83 -2.10
N VAL A 107 -23.70 -19.26 -0.95
CA VAL A 107 -23.45 -20.04 0.29
C VAL A 107 -24.76 -20.28 1.03
N SER A 108 -25.59 -19.23 1.17
CA SER A 108 -26.90 -19.33 1.78
C SER A 108 -27.85 -18.24 1.30
N GLU A 109 -29.15 -18.52 1.29
CA GLU A 109 -30.21 -17.56 0.98
C GLU A 109 -31.33 -17.70 2.02
N ASP A 110 -31.63 -16.62 2.73
CA ASP A 110 -32.77 -16.48 3.63
C ASP A 110 -33.54 -15.23 3.23
N ALA A 111 -34.62 -15.44 2.48
CA ALA A 111 -35.47 -14.35 1.99
C ALA A 111 -36.30 -13.69 3.11
N VAL A 112 -36.56 -14.41 4.20
CA VAL A 112 -37.36 -13.88 5.33
C VAL A 112 -36.48 -12.95 6.17
N ALA A 113 -35.23 -13.36 6.41
CA ALA A 113 -34.27 -12.54 7.13
C ALA A 113 -33.56 -11.48 6.25
N GLU A 114 -33.89 -11.41 4.96
CA GLU A 114 -33.17 -10.59 3.96
C GLU A 114 -31.64 -10.79 4.05
N LYS A 115 -31.21 -12.03 4.18
CA LYS A 115 -29.80 -12.38 4.35
C LYS A 115 -29.36 -13.35 3.26
N TYR A 116 -28.45 -12.89 2.41
CA TYR A 116 -27.89 -13.64 1.30
C TYR A 116 -26.37 -13.66 1.43
N VAL A 117 -25.76 -14.84 1.49
CA VAL A 117 -24.31 -14.97 1.63
C VAL A 117 -23.72 -15.53 0.33
N TYR A 118 -22.76 -14.79 -0.19
CA TYR A 118 -22.04 -15.13 -1.42
C TYR A 118 -20.55 -15.18 -1.17
N ARG A 119 -19.85 -16.01 -1.94
CA ARG A 119 -18.39 -16.08 -1.94
C ARG A 119 -17.83 -15.92 -3.33
N THR A 120 -16.66 -15.29 -3.38
CA THR A 120 -15.80 -15.23 -4.57
C THR A 120 -14.41 -15.75 -4.20
N THR A 121 -13.41 -15.48 -5.02
CA THR A 121 -12.06 -16.02 -4.76
C THR A 121 -11.48 -15.50 -3.43
N HIS A 122 -11.68 -14.20 -3.13
CA HIS A 122 -11.09 -13.59 -1.93
C HIS A 122 -12.11 -12.97 -0.97
N PHE A 123 -13.40 -12.90 -1.36
CA PHE A 123 -14.41 -12.18 -0.58
C PHE A 123 -15.60 -13.04 -0.21
N GLU A 124 -16.11 -12.79 1.00
CA GLU A 124 -17.44 -13.22 1.45
C GLU A 124 -18.34 -12.00 1.62
N PHE A 125 -19.50 -12.02 0.97
CA PHE A 125 -20.48 -10.95 0.98
C PHE A 125 -21.71 -11.39 1.77
N GLU A 126 -22.09 -10.65 2.82
CA GLU A 126 -23.40 -10.71 3.44
C GLU A 126 -24.27 -9.59 2.84
N SER A 127 -25.25 -9.91 2.02
CA SER A 127 -26.09 -8.97 1.30
C SER A 127 -27.51 -8.95 1.83
N GLN A 128 -28.12 -7.77 1.93
CA GLN A 128 -29.55 -7.62 2.24
C GLN A 128 -30.46 -7.73 1.00
N GLY A 129 -29.90 -7.96 -0.17
CA GLY A 129 -30.66 -8.16 -1.40
C GLY A 129 -30.14 -9.37 -2.18
N LYS A 130 -31.07 -10.09 -2.81
CA LYS A 130 -30.73 -11.21 -3.66
C LYS A 130 -30.08 -10.74 -4.97
N PHE A 131 -28.88 -11.24 -5.25
CA PHE A 131 -28.17 -11.02 -6.51
C PHE A 131 -28.26 -12.26 -7.39
N ASN A 132 -28.53 -12.04 -8.67
CA ASN A 132 -28.30 -13.08 -9.66
C ASN A 132 -26.79 -13.21 -9.94
N GLN A 133 -26.38 -14.30 -10.59
CA GLN A 133 -24.98 -14.61 -10.86
C GLN A 133 -24.23 -13.51 -11.63
N THR A 134 -24.90 -12.85 -12.57
CA THR A 134 -24.31 -11.77 -13.36
C THR A 134 -24.05 -10.55 -12.49
N LEU A 135 -25.04 -10.09 -11.73
CA LEU A 135 -24.89 -8.95 -10.84
C LEU A 135 -23.83 -9.21 -9.75
N LEU A 136 -23.81 -10.43 -9.17
CA LEU A 136 -22.81 -10.81 -8.18
C LEU A 136 -21.39 -10.67 -8.74
N ARG A 137 -21.13 -11.20 -9.94
CA ARG A 137 -19.82 -11.07 -10.60
C ARG A 137 -19.45 -9.62 -10.91
N GLU A 138 -20.42 -8.82 -11.36
CA GLU A 138 -20.21 -7.40 -11.66
C GLU A 138 -19.89 -6.58 -10.38
N VAL A 139 -20.54 -6.89 -9.26
CA VAL A 139 -20.21 -6.28 -7.97
C VAL A 139 -18.83 -6.72 -7.52
N ALA A 140 -18.58 -8.03 -7.47
CA ALA A 140 -17.32 -8.60 -7.01
C ALA A 140 -16.12 -8.17 -7.85
N ARG A 141 -16.32 -7.84 -9.12
CA ARG A 141 -15.25 -7.43 -10.05
C ARG A 141 -14.40 -6.29 -9.51
N ASN A 142 -15.00 -5.26 -8.93
CA ASN A 142 -14.24 -4.13 -8.38
C ASN A 142 -13.50 -4.49 -7.09
N PHE A 143 -14.07 -5.38 -6.27
CA PHE A 143 -13.42 -5.89 -5.07
C PHE A 143 -12.17 -6.72 -5.43
N GLU A 144 -12.33 -7.68 -6.32
CA GLU A 144 -11.23 -8.53 -6.79
C GLU A 144 -10.16 -7.74 -7.55
N ALA A 145 -10.57 -6.74 -8.36
CA ALA A 145 -9.62 -5.86 -9.05
C ALA A 145 -8.79 -5.01 -8.07
N THR A 146 -9.39 -4.53 -6.97
CA THR A 146 -8.66 -3.78 -5.94
C THR A 146 -7.68 -4.69 -5.20
N PHE A 147 -8.04 -5.95 -4.94
CA PHE A 147 -7.12 -6.94 -4.39
C PHE A 147 -5.89 -7.13 -5.30
N GLU A 148 -6.10 -7.37 -6.59
CA GLU A 148 -5.00 -7.54 -7.54
C GLU A 148 -4.18 -6.25 -7.71
N LEU A 149 -4.81 -5.06 -7.63
CA LEU A 149 -4.08 -3.79 -7.65
C LEU A 149 -3.10 -3.70 -6.48
N LEU A 150 -3.54 -3.89 -5.23
CA LEU A 150 -2.68 -3.77 -4.06
C LEU A 150 -1.55 -4.81 -4.05
N LYS A 151 -1.81 -5.98 -4.58
CA LYS A 151 -0.80 -7.03 -4.78
C LYS A 151 0.24 -6.65 -5.82
N ALA A 152 -0.16 -5.95 -6.90
CA ALA A 152 0.70 -5.57 -8.00
C ALA A 152 1.52 -4.29 -7.75
N LEU A 153 1.03 -3.37 -6.89
CA LEU A 153 1.76 -2.16 -6.56
C LEU A 153 3.08 -2.47 -5.82
N PRO A 154 4.15 -1.70 -6.04
CA PRO A 154 5.49 -1.98 -5.50
C PRO A 154 5.62 -1.68 -4.00
N TRP A 155 4.53 -1.79 -3.26
CA TRP A 155 4.46 -1.58 -1.81
C TRP A 155 4.68 -2.86 -1.01
N GLY A 156 4.55 -4.03 -1.65
CA GLY A 156 4.71 -5.33 -0.99
C GLY A 156 3.66 -5.61 0.08
N ILE A 157 2.46 -5.03 -0.07
CA ILE A 157 1.38 -5.15 0.93
C ILE A 157 0.97 -6.60 1.13
N GLY A 158 0.81 -7.39 0.08
CA GLY A 158 0.39 -8.79 0.16
C GLY A 158 -0.95 -8.92 0.91
N PRO A 159 -2.07 -8.49 0.29
CA PRO A 159 -3.37 -8.47 0.97
C PRO A 159 -3.75 -9.85 1.48
N LYS A 160 -4.23 -9.93 2.72
CA LYS A 160 -4.80 -11.14 3.32
C LYS A 160 -5.91 -10.75 4.30
N PRO A 161 -6.94 -11.61 4.46
CA PRO A 161 -7.97 -11.36 5.48
C PRO A 161 -7.38 -11.26 6.88
N ALA A 162 -7.99 -10.45 7.74
CA ALA A 162 -7.56 -10.30 9.12
C ALA A 162 -7.82 -11.61 9.91
N SER A 163 -8.96 -12.25 9.66
CA SER A 163 -9.28 -13.57 10.16
C SER A 163 -9.98 -14.41 9.09
N GLY A 164 -9.97 -15.72 9.25
CA GLY A 164 -10.61 -16.65 8.31
C GLY A 164 -9.94 -16.71 6.95
N GLU A 165 -10.70 -17.11 5.93
CA GLU A 165 -10.22 -17.33 4.57
C GLU A 165 -10.59 -16.19 3.61
N TYR A 166 -11.59 -15.36 3.97
CA TYR A 166 -12.19 -14.36 3.09
C TYR A 166 -12.16 -12.98 3.72
N PHE A 167 -11.97 -11.97 2.89
CA PHE A 167 -12.34 -10.59 3.25
C PHE A 167 -13.85 -10.48 3.38
N ARG A 168 -14.34 -9.89 4.45
CA ARG A 168 -15.76 -9.84 4.75
C ARG A 168 -16.36 -8.49 4.38
N ALA A 169 -17.46 -8.51 3.63
CA ALA A 169 -18.20 -7.31 3.26
C ALA A 169 -19.68 -7.47 3.54
N LYS A 170 -20.29 -6.43 4.16
CA LYS A 170 -21.74 -6.37 4.40
C LYS A 170 -22.37 -5.31 3.49
N LEU A 171 -23.26 -5.78 2.64
CA LEU A 171 -23.90 -5.00 1.60
C LEU A 171 -25.34 -4.68 2.01
N PHE A 172 -25.60 -3.40 2.28
CA PHE A 172 -26.90 -2.92 2.75
C PHE A 172 -27.77 -2.46 1.59
N LYS A 173 -29.06 -2.81 1.62
CA LYS A 173 -30.01 -2.52 0.53
C LYS A 173 -30.18 -1.04 0.22
N ASN A 174 -29.91 -0.16 1.19
CA ASN A 174 -29.94 1.29 1.03
C ASN A 174 -29.17 1.98 2.17
N ARG A 175 -29.03 3.28 2.10
CA ARG A 175 -28.33 4.10 3.09
C ARG A 175 -28.99 4.06 4.49
N GLU A 176 -30.31 3.99 4.55
CA GLU A 176 -31.03 3.89 5.83
C GLU A 176 -30.63 2.62 6.59
N ALA A 177 -30.69 1.48 5.88
CA ALA A 177 -30.26 0.19 6.45
C ALA A 177 -28.76 0.19 6.82
N TYR A 178 -27.92 0.85 6.01
CA TYR A 178 -26.48 1.03 6.30
C TYR A 178 -26.29 1.80 7.61
N MET A 179 -26.97 2.93 7.80
CA MET A 179 -26.92 3.74 9.02
C MET A 179 -27.43 2.96 10.23
N ALA A 180 -28.57 2.28 10.09
CA ALA A 180 -29.14 1.44 11.16
C ALA A 180 -28.21 0.27 11.55
N GLY A 181 -27.42 -0.26 10.60
CA GLY A 181 -26.42 -1.27 10.82
C GLY A 181 -25.10 -0.76 11.44
N GLY A 182 -25.02 0.53 11.73
CA GLY A 182 -23.84 1.17 12.33
C GLY A 182 -22.86 1.76 11.31
N GLY A 183 -23.31 2.04 10.09
CA GLY A 183 -22.56 2.82 9.11
C GLY A 183 -22.39 4.28 9.54
N LEU A 184 -21.38 4.95 9.00
CA LEU A 184 -21.07 6.33 9.34
C LEU A 184 -21.94 7.31 8.54
N ALA A 185 -22.47 8.33 9.22
CA ALA A 185 -23.22 9.40 8.57
C ALA A 185 -22.37 10.13 7.52
N GLY A 186 -22.93 10.31 6.32
CA GLY A 186 -22.24 11.01 5.23
C GLY A 186 -21.15 10.20 4.50
N SER A 187 -20.76 9.01 4.97
CA SER A 187 -19.81 8.16 4.26
C SER A 187 -20.48 7.30 3.18
N GLY A 188 -19.73 6.98 2.13
CA GLY A 188 -20.16 6.03 1.08
C GLY A 188 -19.96 4.56 1.45
N GLY A 189 -19.24 4.29 2.54
CA GLY A 189 -18.90 3.00 3.09
C GLY A 189 -17.94 3.20 4.24
N VAL A 190 -17.58 2.14 4.95
CA VAL A 190 -16.58 2.18 6.03
C VAL A 190 -15.97 0.80 6.27
N TYR A 191 -14.66 0.73 6.37
CA TYR A 191 -14.00 -0.44 6.92
C TYR A 191 -13.85 -0.30 8.43
N LYS A 192 -14.47 -1.23 9.17
CA LYS A 192 -14.35 -1.33 10.64
C LYS A 192 -13.28 -2.35 10.98
N SER A 193 -12.08 -1.88 11.33
CA SER A 193 -10.93 -2.74 11.61
C SER A 193 -11.15 -3.69 12.79
N ARG A 194 -11.85 -3.24 13.86
CA ARG A 194 -12.19 -4.09 15.00
C ARG A 194 -13.11 -5.24 14.65
N ASP A 195 -14.07 -5.02 13.75
CA ASP A 195 -15.06 -6.01 13.30
C ASP A 195 -14.56 -6.77 12.08
N GLU A 196 -13.42 -6.36 11.51
CA GLU A 196 -12.83 -6.89 10.27
C GLU A 196 -13.83 -6.90 9.10
N MET A 197 -14.71 -5.91 9.08
CA MET A 197 -15.86 -5.86 8.20
C MET A 197 -15.89 -4.58 7.36
N PHE A 198 -15.96 -4.72 6.06
CA PHE A 198 -16.32 -3.62 5.17
C PHE A 198 -17.85 -3.50 5.08
N MET A 199 -18.38 -2.33 5.39
CA MET A 199 -19.81 -2.03 5.37
C MET A 199 -20.10 -1.01 4.28
N VAL A 200 -21.08 -1.30 3.40
CA VAL A 200 -21.35 -0.44 2.25
C VAL A 200 -22.81 -0.54 1.79
N PRO A 201 -23.48 0.59 1.49
CA PRO A 201 -24.81 0.56 0.88
C PRO A 201 -24.71 0.27 -0.63
N PHE A 202 -25.77 -0.30 -1.21
CA PHE A 202 -25.82 -0.74 -2.61
C PHE A 202 -25.49 0.38 -3.60
N GLU A 203 -25.97 1.60 -3.37
CA GLU A 203 -25.66 2.73 -4.24
C GLU A 203 -24.18 3.02 -4.36
N SER A 204 -23.40 2.77 -3.29
CA SER A 204 -21.95 3.01 -3.28
C SER A 204 -21.13 1.90 -3.96
N ILE A 205 -21.76 0.79 -4.32
CA ILE A 205 -21.17 -0.27 -5.16
C ILE A 205 -21.80 -0.34 -6.55
N GLY A 206 -22.56 0.70 -6.92
CA GLY A 206 -23.24 0.78 -8.21
C GLY A 206 -24.36 -0.22 -8.38
N VAL A 207 -25.09 -0.55 -7.30
CA VAL A 207 -26.28 -1.40 -7.37
C VAL A 207 -27.53 -0.54 -7.12
N LYS A 208 -28.48 -0.61 -8.04
CA LYS A 208 -29.76 0.11 -7.94
C LYS A 208 -30.93 -0.82 -8.13
N LEU A 209 -32.06 -0.46 -7.53
CA LEU A 209 -33.31 -1.17 -7.73
C LEU A 209 -33.95 -0.74 -9.06
N VAL A 210 -34.24 -1.70 -9.91
CA VAL A 210 -34.98 -1.51 -11.20
C VAL A 210 -36.19 -2.41 -11.19
N GLY A 211 -37.36 -1.83 -11.02
CA GLY A 211 -38.59 -2.59 -10.80
C GLY A 211 -38.53 -3.38 -9.50
N LYS A 212 -38.52 -4.72 -9.58
CA LYS A 212 -38.42 -5.63 -8.43
C LYS A 212 -37.06 -6.32 -8.32
N SER A 213 -36.10 -5.93 -9.14
CA SER A 213 -34.77 -6.58 -9.21
C SER A 213 -33.66 -5.56 -9.05
N PHE A 214 -32.53 -6.01 -8.55
CA PHE A 214 -31.31 -5.22 -8.49
C PHE A 214 -30.53 -5.33 -9.80
N ALA A 215 -29.97 -4.21 -10.26
CA ALA A 215 -29.16 -4.12 -11.46
C ALA A 215 -27.91 -3.27 -11.22
N LYS A 216 -26.87 -3.49 -12.02
CA LYS A 216 -25.64 -2.70 -12.01
C LYS A 216 -25.88 -1.32 -12.60
N ASP A 217 -25.33 -0.29 -11.97
CA ASP A 217 -25.17 1.06 -12.50
C ASP A 217 -23.70 1.28 -12.84
N GLU A 218 -23.39 1.38 -14.12
CA GLU A 218 -22.02 1.56 -14.59
C GLU A 218 -21.50 3.00 -14.39
N ASN A 219 -22.38 3.95 -14.09
CA ASN A 219 -22.04 5.36 -13.91
C ASN A 219 -21.83 5.75 -12.44
N PHE A 220 -21.72 4.77 -11.53
CA PHE A 220 -21.43 5.08 -10.14
C PHE A 220 -19.96 5.47 -9.95
N GLU A 221 -19.72 6.30 -8.95
CA GLU A 221 -18.39 6.75 -8.58
C GLU A 221 -17.69 5.67 -7.74
N THR A 222 -16.48 5.25 -8.15
CA THR A 222 -15.77 4.11 -7.54
C THR A 222 -14.75 4.50 -6.47
N HIS A 223 -14.44 5.78 -6.34
CA HIS A 223 -13.38 6.27 -5.45
C HIS A 223 -13.55 5.78 -4.01
N THR A 224 -14.70 6.05 -3.39
CA THR A 224 -14.96 5.65 -2.00
C THR A 224 -14.88 4.13 -1.82
N LEU A 225 -15.42 3.36 -2.76
CA LEU A 225 -15.35 1.90 -2.70
C LEU A 225 -13.89 1.42 -2.65
N VAL A 226 -13.06 1.89 -3.57
CA VAL A 226 -11.65 1.48 -3.66
C VAL A 226 -10.84 1.98 -2.46
N HIS A 227 -11.12 3.19 -1.98
CA HIS A 227 -10.53 3.77 -0.77
C HIS A 227 -10.73 2.85 0.44
N GLU A 228 -11.98 2.50 0.75
CA GLU A 228 -12.32 1.66 1.90
C GLU A 228 -11.81 0.22 1.76
N LEU A 229 -11.85 -0.34 0.55
CA LEU A 229 -11.24 -1.65 0.26
C LEU A 229 -9.72 -1.62 0.49
N THR A 230 -9.06 -0.50 0.19
CA THR A 230 -7.63 -0.34 0.46
C THR A 230 -7.34 -0.43 1.95
N HIS A 231 -8.14 0.23 2.81
CA HIS A 231 -8.02 0.08 4.27
C HIS A 231 -8.20 -1.37 4.71
N GLN A 232 -9.23 -2.07 4.21
CA GLN A 232 -9.46 -3.47 4.55
C GLN A 232 -8.26 -4.35 4.19
N MET A 233 -7.69 -4.15 3.01
CA MET A 233 -6.55 -4.95 2.53
C MET A 233 -5.23 -4.56 3.18
N MET A 234 -5.15 -3.35 3.74
CA MET A 234 -4.01 -2.86 4.52
C MET A 234 -4.13 -3.10 6.02
N HIS A 235 -5.13 -3.86 6.49
CA HIS A 235 -5.41 -4.08 7.91
C HIS A 235 -4.15 -4.28 8.76
N PHE A 236 -3.27 -5.22 8.38
CA PHE A 236 -2.03 -5.53 9.11
C PHE A 236 -0.91 -4.49 8.95
N TRP A 237 -1.15 -3.42 8.23
CA TRP A 237 -0.17 -2.35 8.02
C TRP A 237 -0.53 -1.08 8.79
N MET A 238 -1.82 -0.87 9.08
CA MET A 238 -2.32 0.39 9.64
C MET A 238 -1.68 0.72 10.99
N ASP A 239 -1.37 -0.27 11.83
CA ASP A 239 -0.71 -0.07 13.13
C ASP A 239 0.76 0.39 13.02
N TYR A 240 1.38 0.23 11.84
CA TYR A 240 2.81 0.54 11.62
C TYR A 240 3.01 1.80 10.79
N LEU A 241 1.98 2.26 10.12
CA LEU A 241 2.00 3.42 9.22
C LEU A 241 1.43 4.66 9.92
N PRO A 242 2.01 5.85 9.73
CA PRO A 242 1.35 7.08 10.16
C PRO A 242 0.08 7.31 9.34
N GLN A 243 -0.91 7.97 9.96
CA GLN A 243 -2.25 8.14 9.37
C GLN A 243 -2.23 8.77 7.98
N TRP A 244 -1.33 9.73 7.73
CA TRP A 244 -1.22 10.34 6.41
C TRP A 244 -0.77 9.35 5.30
N VAL A 245 -0.02 8.29 5.64
CA VAL A 245 0.31 7.22 4.67
C VAL A 245 -0.89 6.32 4.46
N VAL A 246 -1.59 5.96 5.55
CA VAL A 246 -2.80 5.12 5.48
C VAL A 246 -3.84 5.77 4.58
N GLU A 247 -4.19 7.02 4.84
CA GLU A 247 -5.17 7.76 4.04
C GLU A 247 -4.65 8.10 2.65
N GLY A 248 -3.39 8.51 2.54
CA GLY A 248 -2.79 8.86 1.26
C GLY A 248 -2.71 7.70 0.28
N THR A 249 -2.48 6.48 0.76
CA THR A 249 -2.51 5.27 -0.10
C THR A 249 -3.92 4.90 -0.50
N ALA A 250 -4.92 5.05 0.38
CA ALA A 250 -6.32 4.82 0.07
C ALA A 250 -6.85 5.85 -0.94
N GLU A 251 -6.53 7.14 -0.75
CA GLU A 251 -6.84 8.19 -1.72
C GLU A 251 -6.18 7.95 -3.09
N TYR A 252 -4.89 7.55 -3.09
CA TYR A 252 -4.17 7.27 -4.32
C TYR A 252 -4.81 6.13 -5.11
N THR A 253 -5.11 5.01 -4.47
CA THR A 253 -5.75 3.87 -5.14
C THR A 253 -7.17 4.21 -5.61
N GLY A 254 -7.94 4.94 -4.77
CA GLY A 254 -9.30 5.40 -5.09
C GLY A 254 -9.36 6.33 -6.30
N THR A 255 -8.31 7.13 -6.53
CA THR A 255 -8.24 8.06 -7.67
C THR A 255 -7.73 7.42 -8.96
N LEU A 256 -7.19 6.20 -8.93
CA LEU A 256 -6.76 5.53 -10.16
C LEU A 256 -7.95 5.26 -11.08
N PRO A 257 -7.84 5.57 -12.38
CA PRO A 257 -8.93 5.30 -13.33
C PRO A 257 -9.31 3.82 -13.36
N LEU A 258 -10.51 3.51 -12.90
CA LEU A 258 -11.09 2.17 -12.89
C LEU A 258 -12.26 2.11 -13.87
N ARG A 259 -12.16 1.22 -14.85
CA ARG A 259 -13.28 0.94 -15.80
C ARG A 259 -13.43 -0.56 -15.98
N THR A 260 -14.66 -1.04 -15.85
CA THR A 260 -15.00 -2.46 -16.03
C THR A 260 -14.02 -3.42 -15.33
N GLY A 261 -13.69 -3.12 -14.05
CA GLY A 261 -12.77 -3.93 -13.24
C GLY A 261 -11.31 -3.86 -13.66
N ASN A 262 -10.90 -2.85 -14.44
CA ASN A 262 -9.53 -2.67 -14.89
C ASN A 262 -9.02 -1.29 -14.46
N PHE A 263 -8.02 -1.27 -13.59
CA PHE A 263 -7.25 -0.09 -13.21
C PHE A 263 -6.22 0.24 -14.28
N ARG A 264 -6.17 1.49 -14.72
CA ARG A 264 -5.12 2.01 -15.59
C ARG A 264 -4.10 2.78 -14.78
N VAL A 265 -3.11 2.09 -14.23
CA VAL A 265 -2.09 2.68 -13.35
C VAL A 265 -1.21 3.68 -14.12
N SER A 266 -0.87 3.36 -15.39
CA SER A 266 -0.15 4.29 -16.27
C SER A 266 -0.92 5.59 -16.56
N ALA A 267 -2.23 5.63 -16.31
CA ALA A 267 -3.09 6.81 -16.45
C ALA A 267 -3.34 7.55 -15.11
N ALA A 268 -2.57 7.31 -14.07
CA ALA A 268 -2.71 7.97 -12.75
C ALA A 268 -2.80 9.50 -12.83
N LYS A 269 -2.12 10.11 -13.83
CA LYS A 269 -2.21 11.57 -14.10
C LYS A 269 -3.64 12.02 -14.45
N ASN A 270 -4.43 11.18 -15.08
CA ASN A 270 -5.84 11.50 -15.37
C ASN A 270 -6.66 11.48 -14.08
N GLY A 271 -6.48 10.44 -13.24
CA GLY A 271 -7.11 10.38 -11.92
C GLY A 271 -6.78 11.60 -11.05
N LEU A 272 -5.51 12.03 -11.03
CA LEU A 272 -5.12 13.28 -10.35
C LEU A 272 -5.90 14.50 -10.88
N LYS A 273 -6.01 14.67 -12.20
CA LYS A 273 -6.75 15.78 -12.79
C LYS A 273 -8.23 15.73 -12.43
N ASP A 274 -8.84 14.56 -12.55
CA ASP A 274 -10.25 14.36 -12.23
C ASP A 274 -10.53 14.66 -10.75
N TYR A 275 -9.64 14.24 -9.85
CA TYR A 275 -9.72 14.54 -8.42
C TYR A 275 -9.59 16.04 -8.13
N ILE A 276 -8.65 16.74 -8.76
CA ILE A 276 -8.52 18.19 -8.63
C ILE A 276 -9.77 18.93 -9.12
N GLU A 277 -10.33 18.53 -10.26
CA GLU A 277 -11.57 19.12 -10.77
C GLU A 277 -12.79 18.82 -9.86
N PHE A 278 -12.84 17.64 -9.27
CA PHE A 278 -13.84 17.29 -8.27
C PHE A 278 -13.75 18.21 -7.04
N LEU A 279 -12.55 18.42 -6.50
CA LEU A 279 -12.32 19.32 -5.35
C LEU A 279 -12.71 20.77 -5.69
N LYS A 280 -12.35 21.27 -6.84
CA LYS A 280 -12.73 22.64 -7.29
C LYS A 280 -14.23 22.85 -7.33
N LYS A 281 -15.00 21.82 -7.69
CA LYS A 281 -16.47 21.90 -7.75
C LYS A 281 -17.13 21.85 -6.36
N ARG A 282 -16.48 21.21 -5.40
CA ARG A 282 -17.01 21.04 -4.03
C ARG A 282 -16.66 22.18 -3.08
N THR A 283 -15.59 22.90 -3.34
CA THR A 283 -15.13 23.97 -2.44
C THR A 283 -15.24 25.33 -3.15
N THR A 284 -15.88 26.29 -2.53
CA THR A 284 -15.94 27.68 -3.03
C THR A 284 -14.56 28.34 -3.09
N ALA A 285 -13.59 27.81 -2.33
CA ALA A 285 -12.20 28.30 -2.29
C ALA A 285 -11.28 27.67 -3.35
N GLY A 286 -11.79 26.75 -4.21
CA GLY A 286 -10.99 26.05 -5.20
C GLY A 286 -10.21 24.86 -4.62
N VAL A 287 -8.99 24.61 -5.11
CA VAL A 287 -8.14 23.52 -4.60
C VAL A 287 -7.71 23.83 -3.17
N PRO A 288 -7.85 22.91 -2.20
CA PRO A 288 -7.38 23.15 -0.84
C PRO A 288 -5.86 23.43 -0.82
N GLU A 289 -5.43 24.36 0.04
CA GLU A 289 -4.00 24.48 0.33
C GLU A 289 -3.51 23.21 1.06
N PRO A 290 -2.30 22.72 0.76
CA PRO A 290 -1.73 21.62 1.49
C PRO A 290 -1.60 21.90 2.98
N TYR A 291 -1.91 20.91 3.81
CA TYR A 291 -1.67 20.97 5.26
C TYR A 291 -0.15 21.06 5.50
N PRO A 292 0.33 21.88 6.46
CA PRO A 292 1.76 22.06 6.72
C PRO A 292 2.44 20.72 7.09
N LEU A 293 3.54 20.37 6.40
CA LEU A 293 4.20 19.06 6.57
C LEU A 293 4.79 18.89 7.97
N GLU A 294 5.29 19.96 8.57
CA GLU A 294 5.83 19.97 9.94
C GLU A 294 4.77 19.66 11.01
N LYS A 295 3.47 19.82 10.67
CA LYS A 295 2.34 19.43 11.50
C LYS A 295 1.79 18.06 11.11
N LEU A 296 1.83 17.71 9.82
CA LEU A 296 1.28 16.46 9.30
C LEU A 296 2.11 15.24 9.71
N PHE A 297 3.44 15.33 9.58
CA PHE A 297 4.29 14.18 9.82
C PHE A 297 4.31 13.67 11.25
N PRO A 298 4.29 14.51 12.30
CA PRO A 298 4.24 14.05 13.68
C PRO A 298 2.81 13.84 14.23
N ILE A 299 1.75 14.06 13.41
CA ILE A 299 0.37 13.99 13.90
C ILE A 299 0.04 12.59 14.44
N THR A 300 -0.50 12.51 15.65
CA THR A 300 -0.99 11.25 16.20
C THR A 300 -2.40 10.91 15.70
N ASN A 301 -2.85 9.69 15.91
CA ASN A 301 -4.21 9.29 15.53
C ASN A 301 -5.27 10.10 16.30
N GLU A 302 -5.02 10.42 17.56
CA GLU A 302 -5.90 11.26 18.37
C GLU A 302 -6.01 12.67 17.78
N GLN A 303 -4.86 13.32 17.51
CA GLN A 303 -4.80 14.65 16.90
C GLN A 303 -5.43 14.68 15.51
N TRP A 304 -5.22 13.61 14.70
CA TRP A 304 -5.89 13.47 13.42
C TRP A 304 -7.41 13.49 13.57
N ASN A 305 -7.95 12.67 14.49
CA ASN A 305 -9.38 12.60 14.75
C ASN A 305 -9.95 13.92 15.32
N GLU A 306 -9.21 14.63 16.16
CA GLU A 306 -9.58 15.97 16.65
C GLU A 306 -9.72 16.95 15.48
N VAL A 307 -8.75 16.99 14.57
CA VAL A 307 -8.82 17.85 13.36
C VAL A 307 -10.03 17.48 12.50
N LEU A 308 -10.34 16.19 12.34
CA LEU A 308 -11.52 15.76 11.57
C LEU A 308 -12.83 16.21 12.22
N ALA A 309 -12.92 16.19 13.55
CA ALA A 309 -14.13 16.55 14.29
C ALA A 309 -14.37 18.07 14.31
N ASP A 310 -13.31 18.85 14.50
CA ASP A 310 -13.42 20.27 14.83
C ASP A 310 -13.33 21.19 13.62
N ASN A 311 -12.70 20.74 12.50
CA ASN A 311 -12.43 21.61 11.38
C ASN A 311 -12.60 20.91 10.02
N PRO A 312 -13.80 20.97 9.41
CA PRO A 312 -14.04 20.36 8.10
C PRO A 312 -13.08 20.81 6.99
N ARG A 313 -12.60 22.07 7.02
CA ARG A 313 -11.62 22.57 6.07
C ARG A 313 -10.26 21.90 6.24
N ALA A 314 -9.77 21.80 7.47
CA ALA A 314 -8.52 21.12 7.78
C ALA A 314 -8.61 19.61 7.50
N SER A 315 -9.77 19.01 7.72
CA SER A 315 -10.07 17.63 7.32
C SER A 315 -9.78 17.42 5.82
N HIS A 316 -10.37 18.22 4.95
CA HIS A 316 -10.09 18.16 3.51
C HIS A 316 -8.60 18.39 3.17
N GLN A 317 -7.92 19.27 3.91
CA GLN A 317 -6.49 19.51 3.71
C GLN A 317 -5.64 18.29 4.11
N LEU A 318 -6.00 17.58 5.19
CA LEU A 318 -5.30 16.37 5.61
C LEU A 318 -5.35 15.28 4.53
N TYR A 319 -6.54 14.91 4.06
CA TYR A 319 -6.72 13.90 3.00
C TYR A 319 -6.04 14.32 1.70
N PHE A 320 -6.27 15.57 1.28
CA PHE A 320 -5.67 16.10 0.08
C PHE A 320 -4.14 16.06 0.12
N THR A 321 -3.53 16.52 1.23
CA THR A 321 -2.07 16.53 1.37
C THR A 321 -1.49 15.12 1.41
N SER A 322 -2.16 14.20 2.09
CA SER A 322 -1.80 12.77 2.14
C SER A 322 -1.78 12.17 0.74
N TYR A 323 -2.82 12.42 -0.05
CA TYR A 323 -2.86 12.03 -1.46
C TYR A 323 -1.73 12.63 -2.29
N LEU A 324 -1.51 13.96 -2.18
CA LEU A 324 -0.45 14.64 -2.91
C LEU A 324 0.93 14.05 -2.61
N LEU A 325 1.20 13.73 -1.35
CA LEU A 325 2.48 13.12 -0.93
C LEU A 325 2.67 11.75 -1.57
N VAL A 326 1.67 10.86 -1.47
CA VAL A 326 1.77 9.52 -2.07
C VAL A 326 1.93 9.61 -3.58
N TYR A 327 1.11 10.44 -4.26
CA TYR A 327 1.24 10.65 -5.70
C TYR A 327 2.61 11.22 -6.07
N TYR A 328 3.13 12.19 -5.31
CA TYR A 328 4.45 12.78 -5.53
C TYR A 328 5.55 11.73 -5.45
N PHE A 329 5.59 10.96 -4.37
CA PHE A 329 6.60 9.92 -4.18
C PHE A 329 6.50 8.75 -5.18
N MET A 330 5.31 8.51 -5.73
CA MET A 330 5.11 7.49 -6.76
C MET A 330 5.48 7.96 -8.17
N HIS A 331 5.23 9.24 -8.52
CA HIS A 331 5.23 9.67 -9.91
C HIS A 331 6.06 10.93 -10.21
N LEU A 332 6.43 11.72 -9.21
CA LEU A 332 7.04 13.04 -9.44
C LEU A 332 8.40 13.21 -8.77
N ASP A 333 8.68 12.46 -7.73
CA ASP A 333 9.95 12.55 -7.01
C ASP A 333 11.07 11.90 -7.82
N SER A 334 12.23 12.53 -7.84
CA SER A 334 13.44 12.04 -8.53
C SER A 334 13.15 11.65 -10.00
N LYS A 335 13.15 10.36 -10.30
CA LYS A 335 12.86 9.81 -11.63
C LYS A 335 11.37 9.51 -11.87
N GLY A 336 10.52 9.73 -10.88
CA GLY A 336 9.11 9.35 -10.94
C GLY A 336 8.89 7.83 -10.99
N ASP A 337 9.77 7.07 -10.36
CA ASP A 337 9.81 5.60 -10.42
C ASP A 337 9.33 4.93 -9.13
N GLY A 338 8.84 5.69 -8.15
CA GLY A 338 8.30 5.17 -6.88
C GLY A 338 9.32 4.53 -5.94
N GLN A 339 10.61 4.68 -6.19
CA GLN A 339 11.70 4.04 -5.42
C GLN A 339 11.65 4.35 -3.92
N LEU A 340 11.44 5.62 -3.57
CA LEU A 340 11.41 6.02 -2.15
C LEU A 340 10.22 5.39 -1.43
N MET A 341 9.05 5.37 -2.08
CA MET A 341 7.86 4.74 -1.51
C MET A 341 8.03 3.23 -1.34
N ALA A 342 8.58 2.56 -2.34
CA ALA A 342 8.89 1.13 -2.25
C ALA A 342 9.91 0.80 -1.15
N ARG A 343 10.94 1.64 -0.97
CA ARG A 343 11.93 1.51 0.14
C ARG A 343 11.27 1.73 1.50
N TYR A 344 10.41 2.74 1.60
CA TYR A 344 9.66 3.04 2.81
C TYR A 344 8.78 1.83 3.22
N PHE A 345 7.96 1.32 2.31
CA PHE A 345 7.13 0.15 2.57
C PHE A 345 7.94 -1.12 2.89
N ARG A 346 9.10 -1.30 2.27
CA ARG A 346 10.00 -2.42 2.59
C ARG A 346 10.50 -2.36 4.03
N GLU A 347 10.91 -1.18 4.51
CA GLU A 347 11.39 -1.00 5.89
C GLU A 347 10.26 -1.24 6.90
N VAL A 348 9.09 -0.64 6.69
CA VAL A 348 7.91 -0.87 7.53
C VAL A 348 7.50 -2.34 7.49
N GLY A 349 7.48 -2.96 6.31
CA GLY A 349 7.13 -4.37 6.12
C GLY A 349 8.10 -5.33 6.82
N SER A 350 9.35 -4.96 7.00
CA SER A 350 10.33 -5.75 7.77
C SER A 350 9.92 -5.82 9.25
N VAL A 351 9.58 -4.69 9.86
CA VAL A 351 9.12 -4.63 11.26
C VAL A 351 7.79 -5.35 11.43
N ARG A 352 6.84 -5.16 10.50
CA ARG A 352 5.56 -5.87 10.51
C ARG A 352 5.72 -7.40 10.47
N LYS A 353 6.61 -7.91 9.60
CA LYS A 353 6.93 -9.36 9.55
C LYS A 353 7.57 -9.85 10.86
N GLY A 354 8.42 -9.03 11.47
CA GLY A 354 8.99 -9.31 12.80
C GLY A 354 7.90 -9.42 13.88
N ALA A 355 6.92 -8.52 13.86
CA ALA A 355 5.79 -8.55 14.77
C ALA A 355 4.88 -9.77 14.54
N GLU A 356 4.63 -10.14 13.28
CA GLU A 356 3.88 -11.36 12.94
C GLU A 356 4.58 -12.62 13.47
N LYS A 357 5.90 -12.69 13.31
CA LYS A 357 6.71 -13.77 13.88
C LYS A 357 6.62 -13.81 15.41
N PHE A 358 6.77 -12.65 16.06
CA PHE A 358 6.61 -12.53 17.51
C PHE A 358 5.23 -12.99 17.97
N GLY A 359 4.16 -12.62 17.28
CA GLY A 359 2.81 -13.08 17.58
C GLY A 359 2.70 -14.61 17.58
N LYS A 360 3.25 -15.29 16.58
CA LYS A 360 3.30 -16.76 16.50
C LYS A 360 4.14 -17.36 17.64
N GLU A 361 5.30 -16.79 17.91
CA GLU A 361 6.16 -17.23 19.02
C GLU A 361 5.46 -17.09 20.37
N MET A 362 4.66 -16.03 20.56
CA MET A 362 3.86 -15.83 21.77
C MET A 362 2.73 -16.84 21.89
N GLU A 363 2.02 -17.15 20.79
CA GLU A 363 0.99 -18.21 20.79
C GLU A 363 1.59 -19.58 21.10
N ASP A 364 2.75 -19.90 20.56
CA ASP A 364 3.45 -21.15 20.86
C ASP A 364 3.99 -21.16 22.29
N PHE A 365 4.48 -20.03 22.81
CA PHE A 365 4.91 -19.88 24.19
C PHE A 365 3.76 -20.15 25.17
N LYS A 366 2.56 -19.60 24.91
CA LYS A 366 1.37 -19.81 25.75
C LYS A 366 0.96 -21.28 25.85
N LYS A 367 1.33 -22.14 24.90
CA LYS A 367 1.02 -23.58 24.87
C LYS A 367 2.07 -24.42 25.60
N GLN A 368 3.20 -23.83 26.04
CA GLN A 368 4.29 -24.58 26.66
C GLN A 368 3.93 -25.10 28.06
N PRO A 369 4.46 -26.24 28.46
CA PRO A 369 4.35 -26.72 29.83
C PRO A 369 4.95 -25.73 30.82
N GLY A 370 4.18 -25.29 31.81
CA GLY A 370 4.58 -24.32 32.80
C GLY A 370 4.18 -22.88 32.49
N VAL A 371 3.36 -22.69 31.45
CA VAL A 371 2.62 -21.46 31.19
C VAL A 371 1.16 -21.70 31.54
N THR A 372 0.53 -20.77 32.28
CA THR A 372 -0.89 -20.78 32.60
C THR A 372 -1.53 -19.55 32.01
N VAL A 373 -2.48 -19.72 31.09
CA VAL A 373 -3.26 -18.62 30.51
C VAL A 373 -4.54 -18.43 31.31
N HIS A 374 -4.84 -17.19 31.73
CA HIS A 374 -6.00 -16.81 32.52
C HIS A 374 -7.18 -16.41 31.61
N PRO A 375 -8.43 -16.43 32.11
CA PRO A 375 -9.63 -16.07 31.34
C PRO A 375 -9.63 -14.63 30.77
N ASP A 376 -8.89 -13.71 31.42
CA ASP A 376 -8.71 -12.33 30.98
C ASP A 376 -7.64 -12.16 29.88
N GLY A 377 -7.04 -13.28 29.41
CA GLY A 377 -5.98 -13.29 28.41
C GLY A 377 -4.58 -13.04 28.95
N SER A 378 -4.43 -12.68 30.24
CA SER A 378 -3.12 -12.62 30.91
C SER A 378 -2.54 -14.04 31.08
N PHE A 379 -1.24 -14.12 31.36
CA PHE A 379 -0.61 -15.41 31.58
C PHE A 379 0.51 -15.31 32.62
N THR A 380 0.74 -16.43 33.32
CA THR A 380 1.90 -16.63 34.21
C THR A 380 2.75 -17.76 33.68
N TYR A 381 4.04 -17.72 33.98
CA TYR A 381 4.96 -18.74 33.49
C TYR A 381 6.11 -18.99 34.50
N ARG A 382 6.72 -20.16 34.40
CA ARG A 382 7.87 -20.55 35.25
C ARG A 382 9.10 -19.71 34.90
N SER A 383 9.91 -19.34 35.89
CA SER A 383 11.08 -18.48 35.75
C SER A 383 12.20 -19.04 34.86
N ASN A 384 12.18 -20.34 34.55
CA ASN A 384 13.13 -20.98 33.65
C ASN A 384 12.72 -20.90 32.16
N LEU A 385 11.55 -20.36 31.86
CA LEU A 385 11.10 -20.13 30.47
C LEU A 385 11.51 -18.72 30.02
N THR A 386 11.93 -18.63 28.77
CA THR A 386 12.30 -17.34 28.16
C THR A 386 11.12 -16.78 27.38
N LEU A 387 10.62 -15.63 27.81
CA LEU A 387 9.55 -14.91 27.13
C LEU A 387 10.02 -14.39 25.76
N PRO A 388 9.28 -14.64 24.65
CA PRO A 388 9.53 -14.00 23.37
C PRO A 388 9.52 -12.47 23.51
N LYS A 389 10.35 -11.80 22.70
CA LYS A 389 10.44 -10.32 22.72
C LYS A 389 9.91 -9.75 21.42
N PRO A 390 9.11 -8.67 21.48
CA PRO A 390 8.68 -7.97 20.26
C PRO A 390 9.89 -7.34 19.55
N PRO A 391 9.76 -7.01 18.26
CA PRO A 391 10.74 -6.15 17.58
C PRO A 391 10.98 -4.88 18.37
N ALA A 392 12.26 -4.46 18.47
CA ALA A 392 12.65 -3.29 19.26
C ALA A 392 11.95 -2.00 18.82
N GLU A 393 11.65 -1.90 17.53
CA GLU A 393 10.99 -0.76 16.88
C GLU A 393 9.53 -0.52 17.34
N ILE A 394 8.90 -1.53 17.92
CA ILE A 394 7.50 -1.48 18.38
C ILE A 394 7.30 -1.94 19.81
N ALA A 395 8.40 -2.12 20.55
CA ALA A 395 8.36 -2.61 21.92
C ALA A 395 7.70 -1.62 22.90
N THR A 396 7.73 -0.32 22.58
CA THR A 396 7.06 0.76 23.34
C THR A 396 6.51 1.82 22.39
N PRO A 397 5.57 2.67 22.81
CA PRO A 397 5.09 3.81 22.02
C PRO A 397 6.22 4.75 21.56
N GLU A 398 7.23 5.00 22.41
CA GLU A 398 8.37 5.85 22.09
C GLU A 398 9.24 5.20 20.99
N ALA A 399 9.44 3.89 21.04
CA ALA A 399 10.18 3.14 20.03
C ALA A 399 9.44 3.19 18.69
N GLN A 400 8.11 3.06 18.69
CA GLN A 400 7.28 3.17 17.51
C GLN A 400 7.35 4.59 16.90
N ALA A 401 7.25 5.64 17.71
CA ALA A 401 7.40 7.03 17.25
C ALA A 401 8.80 7.28 16.66
N ALA A 402 9.86 6.76 17.31
CA ALA A 402 11.22 6.84 16.79
C ALA A 402 11.38 6.08 15.47
N PHE A 403 10.74 4.93 15.32
CA PHE A 403 10.72 4.17 14.08
C PHE A 403 10.00 4.91 12.95
N GLN A 404 8.82 5.49 13.21
CA GLN A 404 8.11 6.31 12.23
C GLN A 404 8.95 7.51 11.80
N LYS A 405 9.61 8.19 12.74
CA LYS A 405 10.54 9.29 12.41
C LYS A 405 11.73 8.82 11.58
N LYS A 406 12.31 7.67 11.90
CA LYS A 406 13.41 7.06 11.12
C LYS A 406 12.97 6.70 9.70
N THR A 407 11.83 6.07 9.54
CA THR A 407 11.33 5.68 8.22
C THR A 407 10.93 6.88 7.36
N LEU A 408 10.43 7.96 7.96
CA LEU A 408 10.17 9.22 7.27
C LEU A 408 11.44 9.78 6.59
N GLN A 409 12.65 9.57 7.17
CA GLN A 409 13.91 10.01 6.56
C GLN A 409 14.18 9.36 5.20
N ILE A 410 13.60 8.17 4.94
CA ILE A 410 13.66 7.53 3.62
C ILE A 410 12.95 8.39 2.57
N LEU A 411 11.78 8.93 2.92
CA LEU A 411 10.97 9.77 2.03
C LEU A 411 11.54 11.18 1.92
N LEU A 412 12.07 11.71 3.01
CA LEU A 412 12.74 13.02 3.00
C LEU A 412 14.03 13.00 2.15
N ASP A 413 14.75 11.90 2.12
CA ASP A 413 15.98 11.71 1.34
C ASP A 413 16.96 12.89 1.51
N GLY A 414 17.21 13.27 2.78
CA GLY A 414 18.09 14.37 3.16
C GLY A 414 17.49 15.78 3.05
N ARG A 415 16.24 15.92 2.63
CA ARG A 415 15.52 17.21 2.54
C ARG A 415 14.88 17.59 3.88
N SER A 416 14.74 18.86 4.13
CA SER A 416 13.80 19.38 5.14
C SER A 416 12.36 19.33 4.61
N GLU A 417 11.38 19.41 5.51
CA GLU A 417 9.95 19.49 5.16
C GLU A 417 9.65 20.71 4.25
N ALA A 418 10.31 21.84 4.52
CA ALA A 418 10.16 23.04 3.71
C ALA A 418 10.71 22.86 2.28
N GLU A 419 11.88 22.23 2.13
CA GLU A 419 12.45 21.88 0.83
C GLU A 419 11.60 20.89 0.07
N LEU A 420 11.10 19.84 0.75
CA LEU A 420 10.17 18.89 0.17
C LEU A 420 8.90 19.57 -0.34
N MET A 421 8.26 20.43 0.47
CA MET A 421 7.07 21.17 0.05
C MET A 421 7.34 22.08 -1.14
N LYS A 422 8.49 22.75 -1.17
CA LYS A 422 8.91 23.56 -2.32
C LYS A 422 9.04 22.74 -3.61
N GLN A 423 9.62 21.53 -3.50
CA GLN A 423 9.74 20.63 -4.64
C GLN A 423 8.39 20.08 -5.09
N ILE A 424 7.50 19.73 -4.15
CA ILE A 424 6.13 19.31 -4.42
C ILE A 424 5.40 20.42 -5.20
N ARG A 425 5.36 21.65 -4.69
CA ARG A 425 4.71 22.77 -5.38
C ARG A 425 5.26 22.97 -6.80
N SER A 426 6.58 22.90 -6.97
CA SER A 426 7.23 23.01 -8.29
C SER A 426 6.81 21.88 -9.24
N ALA A 427 6.77 20.62 -8.75
CA ALA A 427 6.40 19.47 -9.55
C ALA A 427 4.93 19.53 -10.00
N TYR A 428 4.01 19.88 -9.11
CA TYR A 428 2.59 20.02 -9.44
C TYR A 428 2.31 21.21 -10.36
N THR A 429 3.04 22.32 -10.20
CA THR A 429 2.98 23.46 -11.13
C THR A 429 3.32 23.05 -12.56
N LYS A 430 4.31 22.17 -12.78
CA LYS A 430 4.64 21.62 -14.11
C LYS A 430 3.51 20.76 -14.69
N LEU A 431 2.61 20.25 -13.87
CA LEU A 431 1.40 19.54 -14.29
C LEU A 431 0.20 20.49 -14.54
N GLY A 432 0.38 21.81 -14.30
CA GLY A 432 -0.68 22.82 -14.40
C GLY A 432 -1.54 22.93 -13.14
N ILE A 433 -1.10 22.37 -12.02
CA ILE A 433 -1.81 22.37 -10.73
C ILE A 433 -1.08 23.36 -9.80
N ARG A 434 -1.79 24.38 -9.34
CA ARG A 434 -1.31 25.33 -8.33
C ARG A 434 -1.79 24.88 -6.96
N LEU A 435 -0.83 24.67 -6.05
CA LEU A 435 -1.05 24.27 -4.66
C LEU A 435 -0.84 25.46 -3.73
#